data_49e6efc6279daad97d29b91e81d2bd9b
#
_entry.id   49e6efc6279daad97d29b91e81d2bd9b
#
_cell.length_a   1.000
_cell.length_b   1.000
_cell.length_c   1.000
_cell.angle_alpha   90.00
_cell.angle_beta   90.00
_cell.angle_gamma   90.00
#
_symmetry.space_group_name_H-M   'P 1'
#
loop_
_entity.id
_entity.type
_entity.pdbx_description
1 polymer ?
#
loop_
_entity_poly.entity_id
_entity_poly.type
_entity_poly.pdbx_seq_one_letter_code
_entity_poly.pdbx_strand_id
1 'polypeptide(L)'
;SYKFLVQAWNGSSWSPFSESDLVACRPSDPRAPEASAEATGDGEVTVSWLAVAGAERYAVAEKMADGSYRTYTLDEKGTSFKVSDLANGVTHRFLVQARVDGSWSSAADGYLCSAAPSGTVRPKVAAKAGDGSVELSWGHVPGATRYAVAVRQGSGYKTYTLDCAKESYTVKGLSNGTSYKFLVQALNGSSWSPFSE
;
A
#
# COMPACT_ATOMS: atom_id res chain seq x y z
N SER A 1 15.43 5.34 -23.79
CA SER A 1 14.20 5.71 -24.52
C SER A 1 14.51 5.75 -26.00
N TYR A 2 13.62 5.23 -26.81
CA TYR A 2 13.75 5.17 -28.25
C TYR A 2 12.60 5.95 -28.89
N LYS A 3 12.89 6.69 -29.94
CA LYS A 3 11.88 7.32 -30.77
C LYS A 3 11.76 6.49 -32.05
N PHE A 4 10.55 6.04 -32.35
CA PHE A 4 10.28 5.30 -33.57
C PHE A 4 9.65 6.25 -34.58
N LEU A 5 10.17 6.17 -35.81
CA LEU A 5 9.65 6.92 -36.93
C LEU A 5 9.08 5.93 -37.95
N VAL A 6 7.85 6.13 -38.38
CA VAL A 6 7.20 5.29 -39.37
C VAL A 6 6.87 6.12 -40.61
N GLN A 7 7.19 5.58 -41.78
CA GLN A 7 6.78 6.12 -43.06
C GLN A 7 5.99 5.07 -43.84
N ALA A 8 5.02 5.51 -44.59
CA ALA A 8 4.30 4.68 -45.55
C ALA A 8 4.77 4.96 -46.98
N TRP A 9 4.97 3.91 -47.78
CA TRP A 9 5.24 4.02 -49.19
C TRP A 9 3.95 3.87 -50.01
N ASN A 10 3.64 4.83 -50.87
CA ASN A 10 2.41 4.85 -51.67
C ASN A 10 2.56 4.31 -53.08
N GLY A 11 3.71 3.71 -53.42
CA GLY A 11 4.06 3.24 -54.74
C GLY A 11 4.93 4.20 -55.55
N SER A 12 5.04 5.49 -55.16
CA SER A 12 5.85 6.50 -55.86
C SER A 12 6.67 7.39 -54.88
N SER A 13 6.21 7.59 -53.67
CA SER A 13 6.89 8.40 -52.66
C SER A 13 6.62 7.93 -51.23
N TRP A 14 7.55 8.25 -50.31
CA TRP A 14 7.37 8.03 -48.89
C TRP A 14 6.54 9.16 -48.27
N SER A 15 5.67 8.81 -47.34
CA SER A 15 4.99 9.81 -46.51
C SER A 15 6.00 10.57 -45.63
N PRO A 16 5.63 11.75 -45.10
CA PRO A 16 6.36 12.31 -43.97
C PRO A 16 6.46 11.31 -42.83
N PHE A 17 7.50 11.41 -41.99
CA PHE A 17 7.58 10.60 -40.77
C PHE A 17 6.46 10.95 -39.83
N SER A 18 5.77 9.93 -39.32
CA SER A 18 4.94 10.10 -38.14
C SER A 18 5.85 10.13 -36.92
N GLU A 19 5.73 11.16 -36.08
CA GLU A 19 6.39 11.17 -34.78
C GLU A 19 5.55 10.37 -33.79
N SER A 20 6.13 9.29 -33.23
CA SER A 20 5.55 8.65 -32.06
C SER A 20 5.98 9.38 -30.81
N ASP A 21 5.18 9.29 -29.75
CA ASP A 21 5.65 9.60 -28.40
C ASP A 21 6.88 8.76 -28.07
N LEU A 22 7.76 9.28 -27.20
CA LEU A 22 8.93 8.56 -26.73
C LEU A 22 8.50 7.26 -26.02
N VAL A 23 8.65 6.14 -26.69
CA VAL A 23 8.42 4.81 -26.11
C VAL A 23 9.72 4.31 -25.51
N ALA A 24 9.71 4.03 -24.21
CA ALA A 24 10.85 3.38 -23.57
C ALA A 24 10.79 1.87 -23.86
N CYS A 25 11.45 1.43 -24.94
CA CYS A 25 11.80 0.02 -25.12
C CYS A 25 13.10 -0.24 -24.36
N ARG A 26 13.04 -1.09 -23.35
CA ARG A 26 14.24 -1.64 -22.71
C ARG A 26 14.38 -3.09 -23.15
N PRO A 27 15.58 -3.56 -23.51
CA PRO A 27 15.80 -4.99 -23.62
C PRO A 27 15.34 -5.63 -22.30
N SER A 28 14.44 -6.58 -22.34
CA SER A 28 14.02 -7.32 -21.15
C SER A 28 15.22 -8.11 -20.64
N ASP A 29 15.54 -7.98 -19.36
CA ASP A 29 16.41 -8.95 -18.70
C ASP A 29 15.63 -10.27 -18.64
N PRO A 30 16.07 -11.35 -19.31
CA PRO A 30 15.33 -12.61 -19.31
C PRO A 30 15.24 -13.25 -17.92
N ARG A 31 16.01 -12.74 -16.96
CA ARG A 31 15.96 -13.16 -15.55
C ARG A 31 14.98 -12.34 -14.72
N ALA A 32 14.46 -11.22 -15.25
CA ALA A 32 13.49 -10.41 -14.54
C ALA A 32 12.13 -11.12 -14.51
N PRO A 33 11.56 -11.40 -13.32
CA PRO A 33 10.26 -12.06 -13.23
C PRO A 33 9.14 -11.19 -13.82
N GLU A 34 8.24 -11.80 -14.57
CA GLU A 34 6.96 -11.17 -14.89
C GLU A 34 6.08 -11.20 -13.65
N ALA A 35 5.76 -10.04 -13.11
CA ALA A 35 5.03 -9.91 -11.86
C ALA A 35 3.70 -9.18 -12.03
N SER A 36 2.76 -9.52 -11.17
CA SER A 36 1.47 -8.86 -11.01
C SER A 36 1.24 -8.55 -9.53
N ALA A 37 0.41 -7.55 -9.25
CA ALA A 37 0.02 -7.20 -7.89
C ALA A 37 -1.50 -7.09 -7.81
N GLU A 38 -2.09 -7.66 -6.76
CA GLU A 38 -3.52 -7.67 -6.52
C GLU A 38 -3.83 -7.26 -5.08
N ALA A 39 -4.83 -6.42 -4.89
CA ALA A 39 -5.35 -6.10 -3.56
C ALA A 39 -6.08 -7.32 -2.99
N THR A 40 -5.59 -7.85 -1.88
CA THR A 40 -6.14 -9.08 -1.28
C THR A 40 -6.83 -8.85 0.06
N GLY A 41 -6.78 -7.62 0.57
CA GLY A 41 -7.45 -7.27 1.82
C GLY A 41 -7.18 -5.85 2.28
N ASP A 42 -7.56 -5.59 3.52
CA ASP A 42 -7.34 -4.33 4.21
C ASP A 42 -5.86 -4.15 4.51
N GLY A 43 -5.25 -3.15 3.89
CA GLY A 43 -3.81 -2.91 3.96
C GLY A 43 -2.94 -4.01 3.34
N GLU A 44 -3.51 -4.89 2.51
CA GLU A 44 -2.80 -6.06 1.98
C GLU A 44 -2.80 -6.09 0.45
N VAL A 45 -1.64 -6.39 -0.11
CA VAL A 45 -1.43 -6.66 -1.53
C VAL A 45 -0.66 -7.96 -1.67
N THR A 46 -1.12 -8.86 -2.54
CA THR A 46 -0.35 -10.03 -2.94
C THR A 46 0.35 -9.73 -4.26
N VAL A 47 1.67 -9.85 -4.25
CA VAL A 47 2.53 -9.78 -5.44
C VAL A 47 2.83 -11.21 -5.88
N SER A 48 2.57 -11.53 -7.15
CA SER A 48 2.78 -12.86 -7.73
C SER A 48 3.61 -12.75 -9.00
N TRP A 49 4.41 -13.76 -9.30
CA TRP A 49 5.29 -13.75 -10.47
C TRP A 49 5.48 -15.14 -11.08
N LEU A 50 5.94 -15.17 -12.31
CA LEU A 50 6.34 -16.42 -12.96
C LEU A 50 7.72 -16.86 -12.48
N ALA A 51 7.87 -18.17 -12.26
CA ALA A 51 9.15 -18.74 -11.85
C ALA A 51 10.23 -18.52 -12.93
N VAL A 52 11.41 -18.07 -12.50
CA VAL A 52 12.58 -17.91 -13.36
C VAL A 52 13.46 -19.13 -13.27
N ALA A 53 13.85 -19.67 -14.42
CA ALA A 53 14.75 -20.84 -14.47
C ALA A 53 16.09 -20.51 -13.79
N GLY A 54 16.54 -21.40 -12.93
CA GLY A 54 17.80 -21.23 -12.18
C GLY A 54 17.73 -20.23 -11.02
N ALA A 55 16.56 -19.68 -10.69
CA ALA A 55 16.44 -18.78 -9.57
C ALA A 55 16.76 -19.48 -8.24
N GLU A 56 17.64 -18.87 -7.48
CA GLU A 56 18.03 -19.30 -6.12
C GLU A 56 17.06 -18.75 -5.08
N ARG A 57 16.66 -17.49 -5.25
CA ARG A 57 15.71 -16.76 -4.40
C ARG A 57 15.12 -15.56 -5.13
N TYR A 58 14.14 -14.94 -4.52
CA TYR A 58 13.49 -13.73 -5.01
C TYR A 58 13.57 -12.59 -4.00
N ALA A 59 13.41 -11.37 -4.47
CA ALA A 59 13.16 -10.19 -3.66
C ALA A 59 11.98 -9.42 -4.23
N VAL A 60 11.08 -9.00 -3.36
CA VAL A 60 10.01 -8.04 -3.67
C VAL A 60 10.44 -6.69 -3.16
N ALA A 61 10.32 -5.65 -3.95
CA ALA A 61 10.60 -4.29 -3.52
C ALA A 61 9.41 -3.38 -3.82
N GLU A 62 9.04 -2.57 -2.83
CA GLU A 62 8.04 -1.50 -2.97
C GLU A 62 8.76 -0.19 -3.25
N LYS A 63 8.36 0.50 -4.34
CA LYS A 63 8.84 1.84 -4.66
C LYS A 63 8.11 2.87 -3.83
N MET A 64 8.85 3.60 -3.00
CA MET A 64 8.33 4.65 -2.14
C MET A 64 8.13 5.97 -2.91
N ALA A 65 7.35 6.89 -2.33
CA ALA A 65 7.07 8.20 -2.96
C ALA A 65 8.31 9.08 -3.16
N ASP A 66 9.34 8.91 -2.32
CA ASP A 66 10.63 9.60 -2.42
C ASP A 66 11.58 8.97 -3.44
N GLY A 67 11.14 7.92 -4.14
CA GLY A 67 11.93 7.18 -5.13
C GLY A 67 12.81 6.08 -4.54
N SER A 68 12.89 5.94 -3.22
CA SER A 68 13.58 4.85 -2.55
C SER A 68 12.80 3.53 -2.67
N TYR A 69 13.42 2.42 -2.26
CA TYR A 69 12.79 1.10 -2.26
C TYR A 69 12.83 0.46 -0.88
N ARG A 70 11.68 -0.06 -0.44
CA ARG A 70 11.59 -0.97 0.70
C ARG A 70 11.62 -2.41 0.17
N THR A 71 12.65 -3.16 0.52
CA THR A 71 12.91 -4.50 -0.06
C THR A 71 12.66 -5.60 0.96
N TYR A 72 11.99 -6.65 0.50
CA TYR A 72 11.76 -7.92 1.20
C TYR A 72 12.52 -9.02 0.45
N THR A 73 13.59 -9.56 1.05
CA THR A 73 14.31 -10.70 0.49
C THR A 73 13.67 -11.99 0.96
N LEU A 74 13.30 -12.85 0.03
CA LEU A 74 12.63 -14.11 0.31
C LEU A 74 13.67 -15.24 0.28
N ASP A 75 13.67 -16.07 1.33
CA ASP A 75 14.57 -17.23 1.43
C ASP A 75 14.01 -18.46 0.71
N GLU A 76 12.74 -18.39 0.27
CA GLU A 76 12.04 -19.47 -0.39
C GLU A 76 11.91 -19.22 -1.90
N LYS A 77 11.77 -20.33 -2.66
CA LYS A 77 11.51 -20.32 -4.12
C LYS A 77 10.02 -20.12 -4.44
N GLY A 78 9.25 -19.48 -3.52
CA GLY A 78 7.86 -19.15 -3.76
C GLY A 78 7.70 -18.18 -4.91
N THR A 79 6.53 -18.19 -5.53
CA THR A 79 6.16 -17.30 -6.65
C THR A 79 5.11 -16.26 -6.27
N SER A 80 4.91 -16.07 -4.97
CA SER A 80 4.04 -15.01 -4.44
C SER A 80 4.54 -14.53 -3.07
N PHE A 81 4.22 -13.29 -2.76
CA PHE A 81 4.51 -12.68 -1.46
C PHE A 81 3.40 -11.69 -1.10
N LYS A 82 2.91 -11.80 0.15
CA LYS A 82 1.92 -10.87 0.67
C LYS A 82 2.61 -9.72 1.41
N VAL A 83 2.38 -8.51 0.94
CA VAL A 83 2.81 -7.26 1.59
C VAL A 83 1.64 -6.76 2.41
N SER A 84 1.87 -6.50 3.69
CA SER A 84 0.87 -6.02 4.65
C SER A 84 1.22 -4.61 5.13
N ASP A 85 0.32 -4.02 5.91
CA ASP A 85 0.50 -2.69 6.52
C ASP A 85 0.63 -1.55 5.50
N LEU A 86 -0.13 -1.66 4.42
CA LEU A 86 -0.20 -0.68 3.35
C LEU A 86 -1.40 0.25 3.53
N ALA A 87 -1.27 1.50 3.08
CA ALA A 87 -2.37 2.45 3.09
C ALA A 87 -3.45 2.09 2.07
N ASN A 88 -4.70 1.92 2.51
CA ASN A 88 -5.83 1.66 1.61
C ASN A 88 -6.13 2.86 0.70
N GLY A 89 -6.59 2.57 -0.52
CA GLY A 89 -6.91 3.58 -1.52
C GLY A 89 -5.70 4.31 -2.12
N VAL A 90 -4.49 3.94 -1.70
CA VAL A 90 -3.23 4.44 -2.27
C VAL A 90 -2.65 3.39 -3.19
N THR A 91 -2.23 3.80 -4.38
CA THR A 91 -1.54 2.90 -5.31
C THR A 91 -0.11 2.67 -4.85
N HIS A 92 0.19 1.43 -4.49
CA HIS A 92 1.54 0.95 -4.20
C HIS A 92 2.14 0.31 -5.44
N ARG A 93 3.44 0.46 -5.62
CA ARG A 93 4.16 -0.05 -6.80
C ARG A 93 5.24 -1.01 -6.36
N PHE A 94 5.22 -2.20 -6.96
CA PHE A 94 6.13 -3.28 -6.61
C PHE A 94 6.92 -3.75 -7.82
N LEU A 95 8.11 -4.24 -7.57
CA LEU A 95 8.90 -5.00 -8.53
C LEU A 95 9.37 -6.29 -7.88
N VAL A 96 9.68 -7.27 -8.70
CA VAL A 96 10.26 -8.54 -8.26
C VAL A 96 11.59 -8.74 -8.96
N GLN A 97 12.58 -9.21 -8.22
CA GLN A 97 13.88 -9.59 -8.76
C GLN A 97 14.15 -11.06 -8.47
N ALA A 98 14.76 -11.75 -9.39
CA ALA A 98 15.28 -13.10 -9.20
C ALA A 98 16.80 -13.04 -9.01
N ARG A 99 17.33 -13.88 -8.13
CA ARG A 99 18.76 -14.11 -8.01
C ARG A 99 19.11 -15.38 -8.77
N VAL A 100 19.92 -15.23 -9.80
CA VAL A 100 20.38 -16.32 -10.67
C VAL A 100 21.90 -16.25 -10.75
N ASP A 101 22.57 -17.36 -10.53
CA ASP A 101 24.05 -17.45 -10.53
C ASP A 101 24.72 -16.38 -9.66
N GLY A 102 24.17 -16.18 -8.46
CA GLY A 102 24.67 -15.22 -7.49
C GLY A 102 24.41 -13.74 -7.80
N SER A 103 23.73 -13.41 -8.91
CA SER A 103 23.44 -12.03 -9.35
C SER A 103 21.94 -11.76 -9.40
N TRP A 104 21.52 -10.56 -8.97
CA TRP A 104 20.14 -10.12 -9.08
C TRP A 104 19.80 -9.68 -10.51
N SER A 105 18.58 -9.99 -10.95
CA SER A 105 18.03 -9.47 -12.20
C SER A 105 17.86 -7.95 -12.14
N SER A 106 17.63 -7.31 -13.28
CA SER A 106 17.43 -5.87 -13.32
C SER A 106 16.17 -5.44 -12.53
N ALA A 107 16.24 -4.25 -11.95
CA ALA A 107 15.18 -3.61 -11.16
C ALA A 107 14.70 -2.32 -11.84
N ALA A 108 14.46 -2.34 -13.14
CA ALA A 108 14.04 -1.16 -13.89
C ALA A 108 12.53 -0.88 -13.71
N ASP A 109 12.16 0.39 -13.78
CA ASP A 109 10.76 0.84 -13.64
C ASP A 109 9.75 0.15 -14.60
N GLY A 110 10.22 -0.41 -15.71
CA GLY A 110 9.40 -1.18 -16.64
C GLY A 110 8.86 -2.52 -16.10
N TYR A 111 9.34 -2.96 -14.94
CA TYR A 111 8.90 -4.19 -14.27
C TYR A 111 7.98 -3.94 -13.07
N LEU A 112 7.57 -2.68 -12.87
CA LEU A 112 6.66 -2.34 -11.78
C LEU A 112 5.25 -2.86 -12.06
N CYS A 113 4.70 -3.60 -11.11
CA CYS A 113 3.27 -3.87 -11.01
C CYS A 113 2.66 -3.01 -9.90
N SER A 114 1.36 -2.79 -9.94
CA SER A 114 0.72 -1.85 -9.02
C SER A 114 -0.62 -2.37 -8.53
N ALA A 115 -0.91 -2.15 -7.26
CA ALA A 115 -2.22 -2.40 -6.67
C ALA A 115 -2.52 -1.36 -5.58
N ALA A 116 -3.80 -1.12 -5.34
CA ALA A 116 -4.28 -0.29 -4.24
C ALA A 116 -5.10 -1.18 -3.30
N PRO A 117 -4.60 -1.50 -2.10
CA PRO A 117 -5.37 -2.28 -1.14
C PRO A 117 -6.63 -1.52 -0.74
N SER A 118 -7.67 -2.26 -0.42
CA SER A 118 -8.95 -1.71 -0.01
C SER A 118 -9.46 -2.45 1.21
N GLY A 119 -9.99 -1.69 2.15
CA GLY A 119 -10.59 -2.24 3.35
C GLY A 119 -11.05 -1.13 4.27
N THR A 120 -11.89 -1.49 5.22
CA THR A 120 -12.46 -0.58 6.21
C THR A 120 -12.57 -1.30 7.54
N VAL A 121 -11.46 -1.85 8.03
CA VAL A 121 -11.48 -2.52 9.34
C VAL A 121 -11.77 -1.50 10.43
N ARG A 122 -12.79 -1.82 11.23
CA ARG A 122 -13.14 -1.05 12.42
C ARG A 122 -12.10 -1.30 13.52
N PRO A 123 -11.57 -0.25 14.18
CA PRO A 123 -10.78 -0.45 15.38
C PRO A 123 -11.61 -1.21 16.46
N LYS A 124 -11.02 -2.23 17.06
CA LYS A 124 -11.58 -2.89 18.24
C LYS A 124 -11.14 -2.12 19.48
N VAL A 125 -12.07 -1.48 20.17
CA VAL A 125 -11.76 -0.55 21.27
C VAL A 125 -12.06 -1.19 22.62
N ALA A 126 -11.09 -1.08 23.53
CA ALA A 126 -11.28 -1.32 24.96
C ALA A 126 -11.32 0.03 25.68
N ALA A 127 -12.15 0.13 26.73
CA ALA A 127 -12.27 1.33 27.55
C ALA A 127 -12.04 0.99 29.03
N LYS A 128 -11.22 1.81 29.72
CA LYS A 128 -10.93 1.69 31.14
C LYS A 128 -11.27 3.00 31.84
N ALA A 129 -12.16 2.94 32.82
CA ALA A 129 -12.54 4.10 33.60
C ALA A 129 -11.42 4.52 34.56
N GLY A 130 -11.24 5.83 34.71
CA GLY A 130 -10.42 6.49 35.72
C GLY A 130 -11.18 7.62 36.40
N ASP A 131 -10.55 8.32 37.35
CA ASP A 131 -11.16 9.47 38.01
C ASP A 131 -11.25 10.65 37.01
N GLY A 132 -12.47 11.10 36.71
CA GLY A 132 -12.78 12.13 35.72
C GLY A 132 -12.25 11.83 34.32
N SER A 133 -11.98 10.57 33.99
CA SER A 133 -11.34 10.19 32.73
C SER A 133 -11.69 8.79 32.27
N VAL A 134 -11.50 8.53 30.99
CA VAL A 134 -11.55 7.18 30.39
C VAL A 134 -10.35 7.01 29.47
N GLU A 135 -9.59 5.96 29.67
CA GLU A 135 -8.53 5.51 28.77
C GLU A 135 -9.16 4.56 27.75
N LEU A 136 -8.98 4.89 26.47
CA LEU A 136 -9.35 4.07 25.33
C LEU A 136 -8.09 3.45 24.76
N SER A 137 -8.15 2.19 24.40
CA SER A 137 -7.06 1.49 23.70
C SER A 137 -7.63 0.65 22.56
N TRP A 138 -6.87 0.51 21.49
CA TRP A 138 -7.22 -0.29 20.32
C TRP A 138 -5.98 -0.91 19.71
N GLY A 139 -6.14 -1.98 18.95
CA GLY A 139 -5.04 -2.57 18.18
C GLY A 139 -4.75 -1.77 16.92
N HIS A 140 -3.52 -1.94 16.41
CA HIS A 140 -3.13 -1.37 15.13
C HIS A 140 -4.09 -1.81 14.02
N VAL A 141 -4.50 -0.84 13.19
CA VAL A 141 -5.28 -1.10 11.97
C VAL A 141 -4.32 -1.00 10.79
N PRO A 142 -4.10 -2.08 10.04
CA PRO A 142 -3.18 -2.08 8.90
C PRO A 142 -3.47 -0.94 7.92
N GLY A 143 -2.43 -0.22 7.50
CA GLY A 143 -2.54 0.91 6.58
C GLY A 143 -3.15 2.18 7.17
N ALA A 144 -3.48 2.22 8.46
CA ALA A 144 -3.98 3.43 9.09
C ALA A 144 -2.92 4.54 9.12
N THR A 145 -3.31 5.73 8.67
CA THR A 145 -2.47 6.93 8.70
C THR A 145 -2.82 7.85 9.86
N ARG A 146 -4.05 7.74 10.39
CA ARG A 146 -4.55 8.50 11.55
C ARG A 146 -5.68 7.74 12.24
N TYR A 147 -5.96 8.14 13.48
CA TYR A 147 -7.15 7.75 14.21
C TYR A 147 -7.97 8.97 14.61
N ALA A 148 -9.28 8.79 14.71
CA ALA A 148 -10.19 9.77 15.30
C ALA A 148 -10.95 9.13 16.45
N VAL A 149 -10.91 9.77 17.62
CA VAL A 149 -11.71 9.42 18.80
C VAL A 149 -12.87 10.39 18.90
N ALA A 150 -14.09 9.89 18.93
CA ALA A 150 -15.30 10.68 19.12
C ALA A 150 -15.96 10.33 20.47
N VAL A 151 -16.34 11.34 21.21
CA VAL A 151 -17.08 11.24 22.48
C VAL A 151 -18.47 11.83 22.28
N ARG A 152 -19.51 11.06 22.59
CA ARG A 152 -20.88 11.57 22.51
C ARG A 152 -21.14 12.63 23.58
N GLN A 153 -21.60 13.81 23.18
CA GLN A 153 -22.01 14.89 24.04
C GLN A 153 -23.43 15.36 23.62
N GLY A 154 -24.45 15.01 24.40
CA GLY A 154 -25.84 15.27 24.03
C GLY A 154 -26.24 14.59 22.73
N SER A 155 -26.66 15.37 21.74
CA SER A 155 -27.01 14.91 20.38
C SER A 155 -25.82 14.87 19.41
N GLY A 156 -24.65 15.42 19.78
CA GLY A 156 -23.45 15.52 18.92
C GLY A 156 -22.27 14.72 19.44
N TYR A 157 -21.15 14.88 18.73
CA TYR A 157 -19.87 14.25 19.10
C TYR A 157 -18.76 15.30 19.15
N LYS A 158 -17.90 15.21 20.17
CA LYS A 158 -16.62 15.89 20.21
C LYS A 158 -15.55 14.93 19.67
N THR A 159 -14.80 15.35 18.66
CA THR A 159 -13.82 14.50 17.96
C THR A 159 -12.40 15.00 18.19
N TYR A 160 -11.47 14.07 18.40
CA TYR A 160 -10.04 14.26 18.51
C TYR A 160 -9.34 13.46 17.41
N THR A 161 -8.52 14.12 16.60
CA THR A 161 -7.71 13.44 15.58
C THR A 161 -6.33 13.16 16.13
N LEU A 162 -5.85 11.94 15.96
CA LEU A 162 -4.59 11.42 16.50
C LEU A 162 -3.71 10.92 15.37
N ASP A 163 -2.38 10.96 15.57
CA ASP A 163 -1.42 10.35 14.65
C ASP A 163 -1.53 8.82 14.66
N CYS A 164 -1.13 8.18 13.56
CA CYS A 164 -1.25 6.71 13.38
C CYS A 164 -0.46 5.88 14.39
N ALA A 165 0.61 6.44 14.98
CA ALA A 165 1.40 5.79 16.02
C ALA A 165 0.67 5.68 17.38
N LYS A 166 -0.52 6.28 17.52
CA LYS A 166 -1.30 6.27 18.76
C LYS A 166 -2.32 5.12 18.73
N GLU A 167 -2.15 4.15 19.60
CA GLU A 167 -3.08 3.04 19.82
C GLU A 167 -3.88 3.20 21.12
N SER A 168 -3.76 4.36 21.75
CA SER A 168 -4.51 4.73 22.95
C SER A 168 -4.76 6.23 23.04
N TYR A 169 -5.80 6.61 23.75
CA TYR A 169 -6.12 8.00 24.08
C TYR A 169 -6.89 8.11 25.38
N THR A 170 -6.50 9.04 26.25
CA THR A 170 -7.21 9.32 27.51
C THR A 170 -8.10 10.55 27.35
N VAL A 171 -9.40 10.33 27.39
CA VAL A 171 -10.37 11.43 27.44
C VAL A 171 -10.50 11.88 28.89
N LYS A 172 -10.26 13.18 29.14
CA LYS A 172 -10.29 13.80 30.46
C LYS A 172 -11.47 14.79 30.61
N GLY A 173 -11.76 15.20 31.83
CA GLY A 173 -12.80 16.19 32.13
C GLY A 173 -14.22 15.58 32.07
N LEU A 174 -14.32 14.30 32.37
CA LEU A 174 -15.59 13.56 32.44
C LEU A 174 -16.15 13.60 33.89
N SER A 175 -17.46 13.55 33.99
CA SER A 175 -18.14 13.47 35.28
C SER A 175 -18.22 12.02 35.76
N ASN A 176 -17.76 11.75 36.97
CA ASN A 176 -17.86 10.44 37.58
C ASN A 176 -19.32 10.01 37.70
N GLY A 177 -19.60 8.72 37.55
CA GLY A 177 -20.94 8.17 37.59
C GLY A 177 -21.80 8.41 36.35
N THR A 178 -21.28 9.11 35.35
CA THR A 178 -21.95 9.34 34.06
C THR A 178 -21.46 8.35 33.00
N SER A 179 -22.42 7.77 32.26
CA SER A 179 -22.11 6.89 31.14
C SER A 179 -21.81 7.69 29.88
N TYR A 180 -20.69 7.37 29.24
CA TYR A 180 -20.27 7.98 28.00
C TYR A 180 -20.17 6.93 26.89
N LYS A 181 -20.48 7.33 25.65
CA LYS A 181 -20.23 6.50 24.45
C LYS A 181 -19.02 7.07 23.71
N PHE A 182 -18.06 6.19 23.46
CA PHE A 182 -16.85 6.49 22.70
C PHE A 182 -16.88 5.72 21.38
N LEU A 183 -16.32 6.33 20.35
CA LEU A 183 -16.20 5.74 19.02
C LEU A 183 -14.80 6.03 18.52
N VAL A 184 -14.19 5.07 17.84
CA VAL A 184 -12.89 5.25 17.21
C VAL A 184 -12.99 4.88 15.73
N GLN A 185 -12.34 5.65 14.87
CA GLN A 185 -12.20 5.38 13.44
C GLN A 185 -10.74 5.40 13.07
N ALA A 186 -10.37 4.63 12.05
CA ALA A 186 -9.06 4.68 11.40
C ALA A 186 -9.18 5.36 10.03
N LEU A 187 -8.23 6.23 9.69
CA LEU A 187 -8.09 6.81 8.36
C LEU A 187 -7.10 5.97 7.55
N ASN A 188 -7.57 5.34 6.49
CA ASN A 188 -6.78 4.57 5.55
C ASN A 188 -6.74 5.31 4.20
N GLY A 189 -5.58 5.80 3.80
CA GLY A 189 -5.48 6.66 2.62
C GLY A 189 -6.37 7.89 2.75
N SER A 190 -7.44 7.98 1.95
CA SER A 190 -8.40 9.09 1.96
C SER A 190 -9.73 8.76 2.65
N SER A 191 -9.93 7.54 3.14
CA SER A 191 -11.22 7.06 3.65
C SER A 191 -11.16 6.70 5.12
N TRP A 192 -12.15 7.14 5.89
CA TRP A 192 -12.35 6.74 7.28
C TRP A 192 -13.05 5.38 7.35
N SER A 193 -12.60 4.52 8.25
CA SER A 193 -13.31 3.28 8.58
C SER A 193 -14.69 3.58 9.16
N PRO A 194 -15.62 2.60 9.19
CA PRO A 194 -16.77 2.70 10.07
C PRO A 194 -16.31 2.91 11.52
N PHE A 195 -17.19 3.50 12.33
CA PHE A 195 -16.94 3.64 13.77
C PHE A 195 -16.81 2.27 14.46
N SER A 196 -15.93 2.20 15.47
CA SER A 196 -15.93 1.08 16.42
C SER A 196 -17.31 0.88 17.06
N GLU A 197 -17.60 -0.35 17.42
CA GLU A 197 -18.82 -0.70 18.17
C GLU A 197 -18.67 -0.45 19.65
#